data_164ebfe1739686609662ebaed03bba18
#
_entry.id   164ebfe1739686609662ebaed03bba18
#
_cell.length_a   1.000
_cell.length_b   1.000
_cell.length_c   1.000
_cell.angle_alpha   90.00
_cell.angle_beta   90.00
_cell.angle_gamma   90.00
#
_symmetry.space_group_name_H-M   'P 1'
#
loop_
_entity.id
_entity.type
_entity.pdbx_description
1 polymer ?
#
loop_
_entity_poly.entity_id
_entity_poly.type
_entity_poly.pdbx_seq_one_letter_code
_entity_poly.pdbx_strand_id
1 'polypeptide(L)'
;RKFRKRKKEMPMKSIYRTIIAAAGSFLAAQFGGWDAALETLVCFMAIDWITGGVLLPVVFKKSPKSENGTLESRAGWKGLCRKGMMLFFVLIAEKLDQLTQTNYLRDAVCIGFILNEAVSILENAGLMGVKIPEILRSRIDVLRKEEQSK
;
A
#
# COMPACT_ATOMS: atom_id res chain seq x y z
N ARG A 1 3.95 53.37 -27.20
CA ARG A 1 3.88 52.69 -25.86
C ARG A 1 4.08 51.19 -26.08
N LYS A 2 5.31 50.65 -25.83
CA LYS A 2 5.62 49.23 -25.90
C LYS A 2 5.19 48.57 -24.59
N PHE A 3 4.13 47.76 -24.64
CA PHE A 3 3.79 46.87 -23.54
C PHE A 3 4.80 45.73 -23.46
N ARG A 4 5.75 45.84 -22.54
CA ARG A 4 6.69 44.77 -22.18
C ARG A 4 5.96 43.76 -21.35
N LYS A 5 5.46 42.63 -21.96
CA LYS A 5 4.94 41.47 -21.22
C LYS A 5 6.07 40.92 -20.35
N ARG A 6 6.04 41.20 -19.04
CA ARG A 6 6.89 40.52 -18.06
C ARG A 6 6.55 39.03 -18.12
N LYS A 7 7.46 38.23 -18.64
CA LYS A 7 7.45 36.81 -18.47
C LYS A 7 7.55 36.56 -16.95
N LYS A 8 6.42 36.11 -16.33
CA LYS A 8 6.38 35.76 -14.91
C LYS A 8 7.16 34.44 -14.77
N GLU A 9 8.43 34.52 -14.39
CA GLU A 9 9.24 33.34 -14.12
C GLU A 9 8.59 32.62 -12.94
N MET A 10 8.16 31.38 -13.15
CA MET A 10 7.58 30.57 -12.08
C MET A 10 8.68 30.25 -11.07
N PRO A 11 8.44 30.45 -9.77
CA PRO A 11 9.43 30.15 -8.75
C PRO A 11 9.79 28.65 -8.81
N MET A 12 11.07 28.34 -8.71
CA MET A 12 11.62 26.98 -8.82
C MET A 12 10.82 25.94 -8.00
N LYS A 13 10.37 26.32 -6.80
CA LYS A 13 9.50 25.50 -5.94
C LYS A 13 8.16 25.11 -6.59
N SER A 14 7.59 25.98 -7.44
CA SER A 14 6.35 25.71 -8.16
C SER A 14 6.58 24.68 -9.26
N ILE A 15 7.72 24.74 -9.96
CA ILE A 15 8.09 23.78 -11.00
C ILE A 15 8.21 22.36 -10.42
N TYR A 16 8.93 22.20 -9.30
CA TYR A 16 9.06 20.90 -8.64
C TYR A 16 7.71 20.33 -8.19
N ARG A 17 6.84 21.16 -7.63
CA ARG A 17 5.47 20.74 -7.24
C ARG A 17 4.67 20.26 -8.44
N THR A 18 4.75 20.96 -9.56
CA THR A 18 4.05 20.60 -10.80
C THR A 18 4.58 19.27 -11.36
N ILE A 19 5.89 19.06 -11.37
CA ILE A 19 6.50 17.81 -11.84
C ILE A 19 6.08 16.65 -10.95
N ILE A 20 6.13 16.80 -9.63
CA ILE A 20 5.72 15.75 -8.68
C ILE A 20 4.22 15.43 -8.85
N ALA A 21 3.38 16.45 -8.96
CA ALA A 21 1.94 16.25 -9.18
C ALA A 21 1.64 15.55 -10.51
N ALA A 22 2.32 15.93 -11.59
CA ALA A 22 2.16 15.31 -12.90
C ALA A 22 2.61 13.84 -12.88
N ALA A 23 3.77 13.55 -12.28
CA ALA A 23 4.27 12.19 -12.12
C ALA A 23 3.32 11.33 -11.25
N GLY A 24 2.85 11.87 -10.14
CA GLY A 24 1.89 11.20 -9.27
C GLY A 24 0.56 10.90 -9.97
N SER A 25 0.02 11.87 -10.72
CA SER A 25 -1.20 11.68 -11.49
C SER A 25 -1.03 10.65 -12.60
N PHE A 26 0.12 10.67 -13.29
CA PHE A 26 0.43 9.66 -14.32
C PHE A 26 0.49 8.26 -13.72
N LEU A 27 1.19 8.10 -12.60
CA LEU A 27 1.27 6.81 -11.90
C LEU A 27 -0.13 6.35 -11.44
N ALA A 28 -0.89 7.22 -10.79
CA ALA A 28 -2.25 6.89 -10.36
C ALA A 28 -3.13 6.42 -11.53
N ALA A 29 -3.03 7.07 -12.68
CA ALA A 29 -3.76 6.68 -13.89
C ALA A 29 -3.38 5.28 -14.40
N GLN A 30 -2.12 4.83 -14.22
CA GLN A 30 -1.73 3.47 -14.60
C GLN A 30 -2.41 2.39 -13.75
N PHE A 31 -2.79 2.73 -12.51
CA PHE A 31 -3.50 1.85 -11.58
C PHE A 31 -5.04 1.98 -11.65
N GLY A 32 -5.59 2.61 -12.69
CA GLY A 32 -7.03 2.84 -12.80
C GLY A 32 -7.55 4.04 -12.02
N GLY A 33 -6.66 4.85 -11.47
CA GLY A 33 -6.97 6.01 -10.65
C GLY A 33 -6.60 5.80 -9.19
N TRP A 34 -6.64 6.89 -8.41
CA TRP A 34 -6.43 6.87 -6.96
C TRP A 34 -7.79 6.82 -6.28
N ASP A 35 -8.26 5.62 -5.98
CA ASP A 35 -9.53 5.36 -5.34
C ASP A 35 -9.38 4.77 -3.92
N ALA A 36 -10.49 4.50 -3.26
CA ALA A 36 -10.52 4.00 -1.90
C ALA A 36 -9.84 2.62 -1.76
N ALA A 37 -9.91 1.75 -2.77
CA ALA A 37 -9.27 0.44 -2.74
C ALA A 37 -7.74 0.56 -2.78
N LEU A 38 -7.21 1.32 -3.73
CA LEU A 38 -5.77 1.56 -3.84
C LEU A 38 -5.21 2.33 -2.64
N GLU A 39 -5.93 3.35 -2.17
CA GLU A 39 -5.56 4.12 -0.98
C GLU A 39 -5.49 3.22 0.26
N THR A 40 -6.51 2.39 0.49
CA THR A 40 -6.55 1.45 1.61
C THR A 40 -5.41 0.44 1.53
N LEU A 41 -5.16 -0.13 0.35
CA LEU A 41 -4.05 -1.06 0.15
C LEU A 41 -2.71 -0.42 0.51
N VAL A 42 -2.40 0.74 -0.04
CA VAL A 42 -1.13 1.45 0.23
C VAL A 42 -1.01 1.82 1.71
N CYS A 43 -2.10 2.28 2.33
CA CYS A 43 -2.13 2.59 3.75
C CYS A 43 -1.84 1.35 4.61
N PHE A 44 -2.49 0.22 4.34
CA PHE A 44 -2.28 -1.02 5.09
C PHE A 44 -0.88 -1.58 4.88
N MET A 45 -0.36 -1.53 3.65
CA MET A 45 1.03 -1.88 3.37
C MET A 45 2.03 -1.06 4.18
N ALA A 46 1.78 0.25 4.32
CA ALA A 46 2.62 1.13 5.13
C ALA A 46 2.52 0.79 6.62
N ILE A 47 1.30 0.56 7.14
CA ILE A 47 1.08 0.18 8.54
C ILE A 47 1.73 -1.17 8.85
N ASP A 48 1.55 -2.19 8.01
CA ASP A 48 2.20 -3.50 8.20
C ASP A 48 3.71 -3.38 8.19
N TRP A 49 4.28 -2.60 7.25
CA TRP A 49 5.72 -2.41 7.20
C TRP A 49 6.26 -1.68 8.44
N ILE A 50 5.56 -0.64 8.92
CA ILE A 50 5.95 0.08 10.14
C ILE A 50 5.83 -0.84 11.36
N THR A 51 4.71 -1.54 11.52
CA THR A 51 4.46 -2.39 12.69
C THR A 51 5.37 -3.62 12.71
N GLY A 52 5.42 -4.36 11.61
CA GLY A 52 6.18 -5.61 11.52
C GLY A 52 7.65 -5.43 11.16
N GLY A 53 7.98 -4.39 10.39
CA GLY A 53 9.35 -4.12 9.93
C GLY A 53 10.17 -3.20 10.83
N VAL A 54 9.52 -2.33 11.61
CA VAL A 54 10.19 -1.34 12.47
C VAL A 54 9.83 -1.53 13.93
N LEU A 55 8.56 -1.45 14.31
CA LEU A 55 8.16 -1.44 15.72
C LEU A 55 8.46 -2.78 16.41
N LEU A 56 8.07 -3.90 15.82
CA LEU A 56 8.32 -5.21 16.40
C LEU A 56 9.81 -5.51 16.61
N PRO A 57 10.70 -5.33 15.62
CA PRO A 57 12.12 -5.61 15.83
C PRO A 57 12.85 -4.59 16.70
N VAL A 58 12.50 -3.31 16.61
CA VAL A 58 13.23 -2.23 17.31
C VAL A 58 12.76 -2.08 18.75
N VAL A 59 11.43 -2.00 18.96
CA VAL A 59 10.86 -1.69 20.27
C VAL A 59 10.59 -2.97 21.06
N PHE A 60 9.93 -3.94 20.44
CA PHE A 60 9.47 -5.16 21.13
C PHE A 60 10.48 -6.32 21.07
N LYS A 61 11.48 -6.28 20.18
CA LYS A 61 12.45 -7.37 19.93
C LYS A 61 11.77 -8.73 19.70
N LYS A 62 10.62 -8.71 19.02
CA LYS A 62 9.75 -9.87 18.76
C LYS A 62 9.48 -10.09 17.27
N SER A 63 10.39 -9.70 16.38
CA SER A 63 10.18 -9.88 14.94
C SER A 63 10.17 -11.38 14.59
N PRO A 64 9.07 -11.92 14.05
CA PRO A 64 9.06 -13.29 13.54
C PRO A 64 9.84 -13.46 12.23
N LYS A 65 10.32 -12.36 11.64
CA LYS A 65 11.03 -12.31 10.35
C LYS A 65 12.55 -12.32 10.52
N SER A 66 13.06 -12.37 11.76
CA SER A 66 14.49 -12.47 12.07
C SER A 66 14.76 -13.55 13.11
N GLU A 67 15.90 -14.23 13.01
CA GLU A 67 16.28 -15.32 13.95
C GLU A 67 16.43 -14.82 15.39
N ASN A 68 16.89 -13.59 15.57
CA ASN A 68 17.14 -12.98 16.87
C ASN A 68 16.05 -12.03 17.35
N GLY A 69 14.90 -11.91 16.64
CA GLY A 69 13.83 -10.98 16.95
C GLY A 69 14.17 -9.50 16.76
N THR A 70 15.37 -9.17 16.28
CA THR A 70 15.88 -7.81 16.10
C THR A 70 15.76 -7.32 14.66
N LEU A 71 16.02 -6.02 14.45
CA LEU A 71 15.99 -5.42 13.12
C LEU A 71 17.10 -5.97 12.24
N GLU A 72 16.73 -6.68 11.18
CA GLU A 72 17.61 -7.10 10.12
C GLU A 72 17.28 -6.36 8.82
N SER A 73 18.25 -5.64 8.27
CA SER A 73 18.09 -4.88 7.02
C SER A 73 17.60 -5.76 5.87
N ARG A 74 18.07 -7.01 5.80
CA ARG A 74 17.64 -7.99 4.78
C ARG A 74 16.15 -8.36 4.90
N ALA A 75 15.64 -8.54 6.12
CA ALA A 75 14.23 -8.86 6.36
C ALA A 75 13.32 -7.68 5.99
N GLY A 76 13.72 -6.46 6.36
CA GLY A 76 13.02 -5.24 5.98
C GLY A 76 12.97 -5.03 4.46
N TRP A 77 14.10 -5.25 3.78
CA TRP A 77 14.19 -5.14 2.32
C TRP A 77 13.33 -6.18 1.60
N LYS A 78 13.36 -7.44 2.04
CA LYS A 78 12.46 -8.49 1.51
C LYS A 78 10.99 -8.14 1.65
N GLY A 79 10.59 -7.56 2.79
CA GLY A 79 9.23 -7.06 3.00
C GLY A 79 8.83 -5.98 2.00
N LEU A 80 9.72 -5.01 1.78
CA LEU A 80 9.48 -3.92 0.81
C LEU A 80 9.37 -4.43 -0.63
N CYS A 81 10.26 -5.35 -1.05
CA CYS A 81 10.19 -5.98 -2.36
C CYS A 81 8.86 -6.73 -2.57
N ARG A 82 8.38 -7.45 -1.53
CA ARG A 82 7.09 -8.15 -1.59
C ARG A 82 5.94 -7.17 -1.81
N LYS A 83 5.93 -6.04 -1.11
CA LYS A 83 4.92 -5.00 -1.29
C LYS A 83 4.99 -4.36 -2.68
N GLY A 84 6.18 -4.16 -3.22
CA GLY A 84 6.36 -3.75 -4.62
C GLY A 84 5.73 -4.73 -5.60
N MET A 85 5.90 -6.04 -5.38
CA MET A 85 5.27 -7.08 -6.21
C MET A 85 3.74 -7.07 -6.10
N MET A 86 3.18 -6.80 -4.93
CA MET A 86 1.71 -6.65 -4.78
C MET A 86 1.18 -5.52 -5.65
N LEU A 87 1.86 -4.37 -5.67
CA LEU A 87 1.49 -3.26 -6.56
C LEU A 87 1.63 -3.64 -8.05
N PHE A 88 2.64 -4.40 -8.43
CA PHE A 88 2.73 -4.91 -9.80
C PHE A 88 1.57 -5.83 -10.17
N PHE A 89 1.08 -6.68 -9.27
CA PHE A 89 -0.10 -7.49 -9.53
C PHE A 89 -1.37 -6.65 -9.69
N VAL A 90 -1.54 -5.60 -8.89
CA VAL A 90 -2.64 -4.64 -9.07
C VAL A 90 -2.54 -3.96 -10.44
N LEU A 91 -1.34 -3.53 -10.84
CA LEU A 91 -1.11 -2.95 -12.16
C LEU A 91 -1.44 -3.93 -13.29
N ILE A 92 -1.01 -5.19 -13.17
CA ILE A 92 -1.32 -6.24 -14.16
C ILE A 92 -2.84 -6.45 -14.26
N ALA A 93 -3.52 -6.54 -13.12
CA ALA A 93 -4.97 -6.70 -13.07
C ALA A 93 -5.71 -5.53 -13.73
N GLU A 94 -5.29 -4.29 -13.49
CA GLU A 94 -5.81 -3.11 -14.17
C GLU A 94 -5.60 -3.19 -15.69
N LYS A 95 -4.42 -3.60 -16.16
CA LYS A 95 -4.17 -3.73 -17.60
C LYS A 95 -4.98 -4.84 -18.24
N LEU A 96 -5.23 -5.92 -17.51
CA LEU A 96 -6.12 -6.99 -17.96
C LEU A 96 -7.57 -6.52 -18.02
N ASP A 97 -8.07 -5.79 -17.02
CA ASP A 97 -9.41 -5.19 -17.05
C ASP A 97 -9.57 -4.26 -18.26
N GLN A 98 -8.57 -3.43 -18.57
CA GLN A 98 -8.57 -2.57 -19.75
C GLN A 98 -8.62 -3.38 -21.06
N LEU A 99 -7.87 -4.48 -21.16
CA LEU A 99 -7.81 -5.33 -22.35
C LEU A 99 -9.09 -6.14 -22.55
N THR A 100 -9.68 -6.64 -21.47
CA THR A 100 -10.88 -7.49 -21.49
C THR A 100 -12.17 -6.70 -21.38
N GLN A 101 -12.07 -5.37 -21.22
CA GLN A 101 -13.20 -4.46 -20.98
C GLN A 101 -14.03 -4.86 -19.76
N THR A 102 -13.35 -5.37 -18.73
CA THR A 102 -13.89 -5.65 -17.40
C THR A 102 -13.49 -4.54 -16.41
N ASN A 103 -14.01 -4.57 -15.20
CA ASN A 103 -13.73 -3.58 -14.16
C ASN A 103 -13.71 -4.16 -12.74
N TYR A 104 -13.53 -5.47 -12.61
CA TYR A 104 -13.61 -6.15 -11.32
C TYR A 104 -12.30 -6.85 -10.91
N LEU A 105 -11.42 -7.16 -11.86
CA LEU A 105 -10.22 -7.95 -11.59
C LEU A 105 -9.24 -7.17 -10.71
N ARG A 106 -9.02 -5.90 -11.04
CA ARG A 106 -8.19 -5.01 -10.24
C ARG A 106 -8.71 -4.89 -8.80
N ASP A 107 -10.02 -4.68 -8.64
CA ASP A 107 -10.64 -4.52 -7.32
C ASP A 107 -10.57 -5.81 -6.51
N ALA A 108 -10.79 -6.96 -7.13
CA ALA A 108 -10.62 -8.26 -6.48
C ALA A 108 -9.19 -8.47 -5.99
N VAL A 109 -8.19 -8.15 -6.80
CA VAL A 109 -6.77 -8.24 -6.43
C VAL A 109 -6.44 -7.27 -5.29
N CYS A 110 -6.95 -6.03 -5.33
CA CYS A 110 -6.78 -5.07 -4.23
C CYS A 110 -7.38 -5.58 -2.93
N ILE A 111 -8.62 -6.09 -2.97
CA ILE A 111 -9.32 -6.64 -1.78
C ILE A 111 -8.52 -7.81 -1.19
N GLY A 112 -8.06 -8.74 -2.02
CA GLY A 112 -7.25 -9.88 -1.56
C GLY A 112 -5.98 -9.43 -0.83
N PHE A 113 -5.27 -8.46 -1.38
CA PHE A 113 -4.07 -7.92 -0.72
C PHE A 113 -4.41 -7.08 0.53
N ILE A 114 -5.49 -6.30 0.52
CA ILE A 114 -5.97 -5.56 1.71
C ILE A 114 -6.24 -6.52 2.86
N LEU A 115 -6.95 -7.63 2.60
CA LEU A 115 -7.23 -8.64 3.61
C LEU A 115 -5.94 -9.29 4.15
N ASN A 116 -5.00 -9.62 3.27
CA ASN A 116 -3.71 -10.16 3.68
C ASN A 116 -2.92 -9.19 4.57
N GLU A 117 -2.86 -7.90 4.19
CA GLU A 117 -2.20 -6.88 5.00
C GLU A 117 -2.92 -6.64 6.33
N ALA A 118 -4.27 -6.65 6.33
CA ALA A 118 -5.07 -6.52 7.55
C ALA A 118 -4.76 -7.64 8.55
N VAL A 119 -4.69 -8.90 8.09
CA VAL A 119 -4.32 -10.05 8.94
C VAL A 119 -2.91 -9.86 9.50
N SER A 120 -1.95 -9.47 8.66
CA SER A 120 -0.56 -9.22 9.09
C SER A 120 -0.48 -8.12 10.16
N ILE A 121 -1.25 -7.03 10.00
CA ILE A 121 -1.32 -5.94 11.00
C ILE A 121 -1.89 -6.45 12.32
N LEU A 122 -2.94 -7.29 12.28
CA LEU A 122 -3.51 -7.89 13.50
C LEU A 122 -2.52 -8.82 14.19
N GLU A 123 -1.79 -9.64 13.44
CA GLU A 123 -0.74 -10.50 13.98
C GLU A 123 0.36 -9.67 14.65
N ASN A 124 0.80 -8.60 13.99
CA ASN A 124 1.78 -7.67 14.55
C ASN A 124 1.27 -7.03 15.85
N ALA A 125 0.00 -6.58 15.88
CA ALA A 125 -0.63 -6.03 17.07
C ALA A 125 -0.70 -7.05 18.22
N GLY A 126 -1.05 -8.30 17.91
CA GLY A 126 -1.05 -9.41 18.89
C GLY A 126 0.33 -9.66 19.50
N LEU A 127 1.40 -9.65 18.67
CA LEU A 127 2.78 -9.78 19.14
C LEU A 127 3.23 -8.60 20.04
N MET A 128 2.68 -7.41 19.80
CA MET A 128 2.88 -6.24 20.68
C MET A 128 2.09 -6.32 21.99
N GLY A 129 1.17 -7.28 22.13
CA GLY A 129 0.31 -7.44 23.31
C GLY A 129 -0.96 -6.57 23.27
N VAL A 130 -1.30 -6.00 22.12
CA VAL A 130 -2.53 -5.24 21.92
C VAL A 130 -3.72 -6.20 21.86
N LYS A 131 -4.75 -5.95 22.67
CA LYS A 131 -6.00 -6.71 22.59
C LYS A 131 -6.79 -6.30 21.36
N ILE A 132 -6.97 -7.24 20.42
CA ILE A 132 -7.69 -6.99 19.18
C ILE A 132 -9.19 -7.10 19.48
N PRO A 133 -10.01 -6.06 19.13
CA PRO A 133 -11.47 -6.15 19.27
C PRO A 133 -12.04 -7.32 18.47
N GLU A 134 -12.91 -8.14 19.11
CA GLU A 134 -13.52 -9.31 18.51
C GLU A 134 -14.29 -8.99 17.22
N ILE A 135 -14.97 -7.83 17.21
CA ILE A 135 -15.70 -7.36 16.03
C ILE A 135 -14.80 -7.14 14.82
N LEU A 136 -13.58 -6.68 15.00
CA LEU A 136 -12.62 -6.46 13.92
C LEU A 136 -12.13 -7.80 13.37
N ARG A 137 -11.79 -8.74 14.26
CA ARG A 137 -11.36 -10.09 13.88
C ARG A 137 -12.45 -10.81 13.10
N SER A 138 -13.69 -10.83 13.61
CA SER A 138 -14.80 -11.50 12.96
C SER A 138 -15.14 -10.95 11.59
N ARG A 139 -15.03 -9.63 11.38
CA ARG A 139 -15.27 -9.01 10.07
C ARG A 139 -14.22 -9.40 9.04
N ILE A 140 -12.96 -9.43 9.43
CA ILE A 140 -11.87 -9.88 8.55
C ILE A 140 -12.02 -11.36 8.19
N ASP A 141 -12.38 -12.21 9.15
CA ASP A 141 -12.60 -13.63 8.92
C ASP A 141 -13.77 -13.88 7.95
N VAL A 142 -14.85 -13.10 8.04
CA VAL A 142 -16.00 -13.18 7.10
C VAL A 142 -15.55 -12.82 5.68
N LEU A 143 -14.89 -11.67 5.51
CA LEU A 143 -14.41 -11.20 4.21
C LEU A 143 -13.42 -12.19 3.57
N ARG A 144 -12.53 -12.79 4.36
CA ARG A 144 -11.59 -13.80 3.89
C ARG A 144 -12.28 -15.07 3.41
N LYS A 145 -13.36 -15.50 4.07
CA LYS A 145 -14.15 -16.66 3.64
C LYS A 145 -14.90 -16.38 2.34
N GLU A 146 -15.45 -15.18 2.18
CA GLU A 146 -16.14 -14.79 0.96
C GLU A 146 -15.18 -14.74 -0.26
N GLU A 147 -13.94 -14.30 -0.05
CA GLU A 147 -12.93 -14.31 -1.10
C GLU A 147 -12.54 -15.73 -1.53
N GLN A 148 -12.41 -16.67 -0.59
CA GLN A 148 -12.04 -18.06 -0.89
C GLN A 148 -13.17 -18.86 -1.55
N SER A 149 -14.40 -18.35 -1.55
CA SER A 149 -15.59 -19.01 -2.12
C SER A 149 -15.88 -18.58 -3.56
N LYS A 150 -15.14 -17.63 -4.12
CA LYS A 150 -15.25 -17.13 -5.51
C LYS A 150 -14.19 -17.72 -6.40
#